data_6a7d619190ebf7e5a3ad4055dbe944b0
#
_entry.id   6a7d619190ebf7e5a3ad4055dbe944b0
#
_cell.length_a   1.000
_cell.length_b   1.000
_cell.length_c   1.000
_cell.angle_alpha   90.00
_cell.angle_beta   90.00
_cell.angle_gamma   90.00
#
_symmetry.space_group_name_H-M   'P 1'
#
loop_
_entity.id
_entity.type
_entity.pdbx_description
1 polymer ?
#
loop_
_entity_poly.entity_id
_entity_poly.type
_entity_poly.pdbx_seq_one_letter_code
_entity_poly.pdbx_strand_id
1 'polypeptide(L)'
;MASLPNSLSTSNCAIPNVLSIAGTDPTGGAGIQADLKSISAAGGYGMCVVTALVAQNTHGVRSIHVPPQDFLKEQLDAVFDDVEVDAVKIGMLGDVDTTNTVSTYLAAHPVELVVVDPVMVATSGDRLLTEDAEEAMRQFVRDHASVVTPNIPELAVLANTTPAKTFDEAIEQGRAYARAANVKVVVKGGHLEENYASNALVSPEGEIQVVHVPRVNTKNTHGTGCSLSSALATRLAIDADTALSWTSSWLHEAIAHADELNVGSGHGPVDHFHRSRRLAAAGSTTPWKLDDDWTAPSSPSLEPKIAAAGPFTRELWDKAAKKVWPETLDLPFIRALRDGTLPEESFAFYLVQDAYYLREYSRALATVSAKAPDAEDQVWWSQSATVAIEAESELHRNWISQHHVEADTPPSPITLGYVNMLTSQAALGDYVVGAAAVLPCFWLYAEVGLHLAENNNPDHPYNAWLSMYGGEDFVDAVRMALQSVEKALSNASEAQRADAADAFMYACYYEREFFDQASRTKANA
;
A
#
# COMPACT_ATOMS: atom_id res chain seq x y z
N MET A 1 -9.75 41.48 -4.08
CA MET A 1 -9.01 40.78 -3.01
C MET A 1 -10.03 40.06 -2.15
N ALA A 2 -10.33 38.83 -2.44
CA ALA A 2 -11.22 38.00 -1.64
C ALA A 2 -10.33 37.28 -0.60
N SER A 3 -10.64 37.48 0.67
CA SER A 3 -9.98 36.82 1.79
C SER A 3 -10.22 35.31 1.72
N LEU A 4 -9.15 34.52 1.64
CA LEU A 4 -9.18 33.10 1.85
C LEU A 4 -9.73 32.79 3.26
N PRO A 5 -10.60 31.80 3.42
CA PRO A 5 -11.05 31.41 4.75
C PRO A 5 -9.89 30.78 5.52
N ASN A 6 -9.48 31.45 6.60
CA ASN A 6 -8.62 30.89 7.62
C ASN A 6 -9.42 29.91 8.45
N SER A 7 -9.38 28.63 8.13
CA SER A 7 -9.57 27.54 9.09
C SER A 7 -9.14 26.21 8.45
N LEU A 8 -7.85 26.02 8.23
CA LEU A 8 -7.30 24.69 8.47
C LEU A 8 -7.28 24.55 10.00
N SER A 9 -8.33 24.04 10.59
CA SER A 9 -8.25 23.47 11.92
C SER A 9 -7.28 22.29 11.79
N THR A 10 -6.02 22.52 12.11
CA THR A 10 -5.17 21.44 12.58
C THR A 10 -5.88 20.91 13.81
N SER A 11 -6.70 19.86 13.68
CA SER A 11 -6.95 18.98 14.79
C SER A 11 -5.56 18.56 15.23
N ASN A 12 -5.16 19.02 16.41
CA ASN A 12 -4.00 18.50 17.11
C ASN A 12 -4.39 17.05 17.44
N CYS A 13 -4.21 16.13 16.46
CA CYS A 13 -4.37 14.71 16.68
C CYS A 13 -3.17 14.34 17.54
N ALA A 14 -3.34 14.31 18.84
CA ALA A 14 -2.33 13.84 19.76
C ALA A 14 -1.96 12.41 19.33
N ILE A 15 -0.68 12.10 19.29
CA ILE A 15 -0.19 10.75 19.01
C ILE A 15 -0.63 9.86 20.18
N PRO A 16 -1.54 8.87 19.99
CA PRO A 16 -2.01 8.08 21.12
C PRO A 16 -0.94 7.14 21.66
N ASN A 17 -0.88 7.02 22.98
CA ASN A 17 -0.08 6.07 23.71
C ASN A 17 -0.82 4.73 23.78
N VAL A 18 -0.37 3.73 23.03
CA VAL A 18 -1.05 2.44 22.91
C VAL A 18 -0.22 1.34 23.56
N LEU A 19 -0.78 0.69 24.58
CA LEU A 19 -0.13 -0.41 25.30
C LEU A 19 -0.54 -1.76 24.73
N SER A 20 0.41 -2.54 24.23
CA SER A 20 0.22 -3.95 23.91
C SER A 20 0.55 -4.82 25.12
N ILE A 21 -0.38 -5.68 25.55
CA ILE A 21 -0.19 -6.70 26.58
C ILE A 21 -0.28 -8.07 25.88
N ALA A 22 0.88 -8.69 25.60
CA ALA A 22 0.93 -9.92 24.79
C ALA A 22 2.26 -10.68 24.95
N GLY A 23 2.32 -11.87 24.37
CA GLY A 23 3.55 -12.64 24.24
C GLY A 23 4.49 -12.11 23.17
N THR A 24 5.75 -12.60 23.17
CA THR A 24 6.78 -12.19 22.21
C THR A 24 6.83 -13.08 20.96
N ASP A 25 7.39 -12.54 19.88
CA ASP A 25 7.86 -13.29 18.71
C ASP A 25 9.26 -12.82 18.33
N PRO A 26 10.33 -13.60 18.60
CA PRO A 26 11.70 -13.16 18.31
C PRO A 26 11.98 -12.96 16.83
N THR A 27 11.16 -13.52 15.91
CA THR A 27 11.28 -13.23 14.47
C THR A 27 10.61 -11.92 14.07
N GLY A 28 9.86 -11.33 14.99
CA GLY A 28 9.24 -10.02 14.79
C GLY A 28 7.97 -10.02 13.94
N GLY A 29 7.43 -11.19 13.60
CA GLY A 29 6.26 -11.34 12.72
C GLY A 29 4.92 -11.29 13.44
N ALA A 30 4.89 -11.63 14.72
CA ALA A 30 3.69 -11.64 15.54
C ALA A 30 3.98 -11.09 16.96
N GLY A 31 3.06 -11.26 17.91
CA GLY A 31 3.22 -10.82 19.29
C GLY A 31 3.49 -9.34 19.43
N ILE A 32 4.10 -8.95 20.56
CA ILE A 32 4.41 -7.53 20.84
C ILE A 32 5.27 -6.88 19.76
N GLN A 33 6.11 -7.63 19.05
CA GLN A 33 6.95 -7.08 18.00
C GLN A 33 6.13 -6.65 16.77
N ALA A 34 5.14 -7.44 16.37
CA ALA A 34 4.19 -7.04 15.33
C ALA A 34 3.26 -5.93 15.83
N ASP A 35 2.86 -5.98 17.10
CA ASP A 35 2.00 -4.97 17.72
C ASP A 35 2.68 -3.59 17.70
N LEU A 36 3.92 -3.47 18.18
CA LEU A 36 4.67 -2.21 18.19
C LEU A 36 4.87 -1.65 16.77
N LYS A 37 5.18 -2.52 15.79
CA LYS A 37 5.29 -2.13 14.38
C LYS A 37 3.96 -1.59 13.83
N SER A 38 2.86 -2.28 14.15
CA SER A 38 1.51 -1.92 13.68
C SER A 38 1.01 -0.63 14.31
N ILE A 39 1.23 -0.43 15.62
CA ILE A 39 0.92 0.80 16.34
C ILE A 39 1.67 1.97 15.70
N SER A 40 2.99 1.82 15.49
CA SER A 40 3.81 2.85 14.87
C SER A 40 3.38 3.16 13.44
N ALA A 41 3.08 2.13 12.63
CA ALA A 41 2.59 2.30 11.26
C ALA A 41 1.21 2.98 11.21
N ALA A 42 0.37 2.77 12.23
CA ALA A 42 -0.94 3.38 12.37
C ALA A 42 -0.92 4.81 12.95
N GLY A 43 0.25 5.31 13.36
CA GLY A 43 0.45 6.68 13.84
C GLY A 43 0.39 6.84 15.36
N GLY A 44 0.53 5.75 16.15
CA GLY A 44 0.59 5.78 17.61
C GLY A 44 1.99 5.60 18.17
N TYR A 45 2.15 5.88 19.45
CA TYR A 45 3.33 5.51 20.24
C TYR A 45 3.07 4.16 20.92
N GLY A 46 3.86 3.15 20.55
CA GLY A 46 3.67 1.77 21.03
C GLY A 46 4.49 1.47 22.28
N MET A 47 3.81 0.96 23.32
CA MET A 47 4.41 0.40 24.52
C MET A 47 4.05 -1.07 24.66
N CYS A 48 4.76 -1.85 25.48
CA CYS A 48 4.43 -3.25 25.67
C CYS A 48 4.68 -3.76 27.08
N VAL A 49 3.82 -4.68 27.50
CA VAL A 49 3.95 -5.56 28.67
C VAL A 49 3.98 -7.00 28.18
N VAL A 50 4.98 -7.75 28.61
CA VAL A 50 5.23 -9.12 28.13
C VAL A 50 4.56 -10.14 29.03
N THR A 51 3.60 -10.88 28.46
CA THR A 51 2.89 -11.97 29.16
C THR A 51 3.62 -13.32 29.05
N ALA A 52 4.36 -13.52 27.95
CA ALA A 52 5.13 -14.73 27.72
C ALA A 52 6.32 -14.47 26.80
N LEU A 53 7.45 -15.07 27.12
CA LEU A 53 8.62 -15.14 26.22
C LEU A 53 8.48 -16.40 25.38
N VAL A 54 8.34 -16.24 24.08
CA VAL A 54 8.11 -17.34 23.14
C VAL A 54 9.34 -17.55 22.28
N ALA A 55 9.90 -18.74 22.27
CA ALA A 55 10.91 -19.15 21.32
C ALA A 55 10.23 -19.75 20.09
N GLN A 56 10.10 -18.96 19.04
CA GLN A 56 9.47 -19.38 17.78
C GLN A 56 10.20 -18.81 16.56
N ASN A 57 9.87 -19.34 15.39
CA ASN A 57 10.31 -18.86 14.09
C ASN A 57 9.21 -19.09 13.04
N THR A 58 9.50 -18.85 11.76
CA THR A 58 8.53 -19.01 10.66
C THR A 58 8.01 -20.45 10.47
N HIS A 59 8.57 -21.43 11.16
CA HIS A 59 8.14 -22.83 11.13
C HIS A 59 7.30 -23.23 12.34
N GLY A 60 7.22 -22.40 13.40
CA GLY A 60 6.38 -22.64 14.56
C GLY A 60 7.04 -22.36 15.91
N VAL A 61 6.29 -22.64 16.96
CA VAL A 61 6.68 -22.45 18.37
C VAL A 61 7.54 -23.63 18.85
N ARG A 62 8.64 -23.34 19.54
CA ARG A 62 9.53 -24.34 20.15
C ARG A 62 9.32 -24.45 21.66
N SER A 63 9.23 -23.32 22.35
CA SER A 63 9.00 -23.27 23.80
C SER A 63 8.42 -21.93 24.23
N ILE A 64 7.77 -21.92 25.37
CA ILE A 64 7.14 -20.74 25.98
C ILE A 64 7.62 -20.66 27.44
N HIS A 65 8.00 -19.45 27.86
CA HIS A 65 8.32 -19.14 29.24
C HIS A 65 7.39 -18.02 29.73
N VAL A 66 6.58 -18.30 30.75
CA VAL A 66 5.70 -17.31 31.36
C VAL A 66 6.45 -16.65 32.53
N PRO A 67 6.59 -15.31 32.56
CA PRO A 67 7.19 -14.62 33.68
C PRO A 67 6.32 -14.79 34.93
N PRO A 68 6.92 -14.69 36.15
CA PRO A 68 6.15 -14.69 37.41
C PRO A 68 5.09 -13.59 37.41
N GLN A 69 3.93 -13.86 38.02
CA GLN A 69 2.81 -12.90 38.04
C GLN A 69 3.17 -11.58 38.74
N ASP A 70 4.01 -11.63 39.77
CA ASP A 70 4.52 -10.42 40.41
C ASP A 70 5.32 -9.56 39.45
N PHE A 71 6.15 -10.18 38.61
CA PHE A 71 6.91 -9.42 37.62
C PHE A 71 6.03 -8.89 36.48
N LEU A 72 4.98 -9.60 36.07
CA LEU A 72 3.97 -9.10 35.16
C LEU A 72 3.31 -7.83 35.70
N LYS A 73 2.97 -7.84 37.00
CA LYS A 73 2.43 -6.68 37.68
C LYS A 73 3.43 -5.52 37.75
N GLU A 74 4.70 -5.78 38.05
CA GLU A 74 5.75 -4.76 38.04
C GLU A 74 5.90 -4.08 36.67
N GLN A 75 5.76 -4.83 35.56
CA GLN A 75 5.76 -4.24 34.22
C GLN A 75 4.55 -3.31 33.99
N LEU A 76 3.36 -3.72 34.46
CA LEU A 76 2.15 -2.91 34.37
C LEU A 76 2.29 -1.64 35.22
N ASP A 77 2.73 -1.76 36.47
CA ASP A 77 2.98 -0.63 37.38
C ASP A 77 3.95 0.37 36.73
N ALA A 78 5.05 -0.11 36.15
CA ALA A 78 6.05 0.75 35.52
C ALA A 78 5.51 1.60 34.34
N VAL A 79 4.50 1.10 33.63
CA VAL A 79 3.85 1.87 32.55
C VAL A 79 2.80 2.82 33.13
N PHE A 80 1.88 2.32 33.94
CA PHE A 80 0.73 3.09 34.42
C PHE A 80 1.10 4.17 35.46
N ASP A 81 2.24 4.02 36.15
CA ASP A 81 2.73 5.03 37.11
C ASP A 81 3.23 6.32 36.41
N ASP A 82 3.63 6.23 35.14
CA ASP A 82 4.32 7.34 34.43
C ASP A 82 3.62 7.78 33.14
N VAL A 83 2.88 6.88 32.48
CA VAL A 83 2.30 7.15 31.16
C VAL A 83 0.78 7.10 31.19
N GLU A 84 0.14 8.14 30.63
CA GLU A 84 -1.28 8.11 30.32
C GLU A 84 -1.51 7.20 29.11
N VAL A 85 -2.29 6.12 29.32
CA VAL A 85 -2.55 5.09 28.31
C VAL A 85 -3.89 5.37 27.63
N ASP A 86 -3.86 5.75 26.35
CA ASP A 86 -5.07 6.08 25.57
C ASP A 86 -5.80 4.83 25.08
N ALA A 87 -5.07 3.75 24.79
CA ALA A 87 -5.65 2.48 24.38
C ALA A 87 -4.79 1.29 24.83
N VAL A 88 -5.47 0.18 25.10
CA VAL A 88 -4.83 -1.12 25.39
C VAL A 88 -5.20 -2.11 24.29
N LYS A 89 -4.21 -2.81 23.75
CA LYS A 89 -4.42 -4.01 22.95
C LYS A 89 -4.02 -5.24 23.74
N ILE A 90 -4.94 -6.17 23.87
CA ILE A 90 -4.70 -7.48 24.49
C ILE A 90 -4.45 -8.50 23.38
N GLY A 91 -3.32 -9.20 23.46
CA GLY A 91 -3.02 -10.36 22.62
C GLY A 91 -3.02 -11.67 23.40
N MET A 92 -2.02 -12.53 23.17
CA MET A 92 -1.92 -13.81 23.86
C MET A 92 -1.62 -13.61 25.35
N LEU A 93 -2.56 -13.99 26.21
CA LEU A 93 -2.38 -14.03 27.69
C LEU A 93 -1.84 -15.39 28.16
N GLY A 94 -2.16 -16.47 27.45
CA GLY A 94 -1.56 -17.80 27.61
C GLY A 94 -2.27 -18.70 28.60
N ASP A 95 -2.50 -18.26 29.86
CA ASP A 95 -3.09 -19.05 30.91
C ASP A 95 -4.09 -18.25 31.77
N VAL A 96 -4.76 -18.96 32.70
CA VAL A 96 -5.77 -18.39 33.59
C VAL A 96 -5.16 -17.36 34.55
N ASP A 97 -3.99 -17.65 35.11
CA ASP A 97 -3.35 -16.79 36.12
C ASP A 97 -2.94 -15.47 35.53
N THR A 98 -2.33 -15.48 34.31
CA THR A 98 -1.98 -14.29 33.56
C THR A 98 -3.24 -13.48 33.19
N THR A 99 -4.29 -14.14 32.71
CA THR A 99 -5.57 -13.50 32.38
C THR A 99 -6.18 -12.82 33.61
N ASN A 100 -6.20 -13.47 34.75
CA ASN A 100 -6.73 -12.92 36.00
C ASN A 100 -5.88 -11.77 36.55
N THR A 101 -4.55 -11.84 36.41
CA THR A 101 -3.64 -10.78 36.85
C THR A 101 -3.91 -9.52 36.03
N VAL A 102 -3.97 -9.62 34.69
CA VAL A 102 -4.26 -8.48 33.79
C VAL A 102 -5.68 -7.96 34.03
N SER A 103 -6.68 -8.85 34.19
CA SER A 103 -8.06 -8.45 34.46
C SER A 103 -8.18 -7.66 35.78
N THR A 104 -7.56 -8.16 36.85
CA THR A 104 -7.56 -7.48 38.15
C THR A 104 -6.88 -6.11 38.04
N TYR A 105 -5.79 -6.03 37.28
CA TYR A 105 -5.05 -4.80 37.10
C TYR A 105 -5.88 -3.74 36.34
N LEU A 106 -6.48 -4.11 35.22
CA LEU A 106 -7.31 -3.20 34.41
C LEU A 106 -8.60 -2.78 35.15
N ALA A 107 -9.13 -3.62 36.02
CA ALA A 107 -10.26 -3.23 36.87
C ALA A 107 -9.88 -2.11 37.86
N ALA A 108 -8.62 -2.09 38.35
CA ALA A 108 -8.11 -1.05 39.24
C ALA A 108 -7.61 0.19 38.45
N HIS A 109 -7.21 0.02 37.20
CA HIS A 109 -6.66 1.07 36.32
C HIS A 109 -7.46 1.08 34.99
N PRO A 110 -8.70 1.56 34.97
CA PRO A 110 -9.57 1.48 33.81
C PRO A 110 -9.03 2.33 32.65
N VAL A 111 -9.01 1.73 31.45
CA VAL A 111 -8.70 2.39 30.19
C VAL A 111 -9.96 2.36 29.33
N GLU A 112 -10.32 3.48 28.71
CA GLU A 112 -11.57 3.61 27.96
C GLU A 112 -11.61 2.70 26.71
N LEU A 113 -10.47 2.57 26.02
CA LEU A 113 -10.37 1.79 24.79
C LEU A 113 -9.50 0.54 25.00
N VAL A 114 -10.15 -0.62 25.09
CA VAL A 114 -9.48 -1.93 25.18
C VAL A 114 -9.87 -2.79 23.98
N VAL A 115 -8.93 -3.10 23.12
CA VAL A 115 -9.09 -3.98 21.95
C VAL A 115 -8.51 -5.35 22.28
N VAL A 116 -9.35 -6.38 22.27
CA VAL A 116 -8.95 -7.76 22.59
C VAL A 116 -8.87 -8.60 21.33
N ASP A 117 -7.69 -9.11 21.01
CA ASP A 117 -7.51 -10.19 20.02
C ASP A 117 -7.55 -11.53 20.79
N PRO A 118 -8.65 -12.29 20.70
CA PRO A 118 -8.88 -13.44 21.57
C PRO A 118 -8.15 -14.67 21.02
N VAL A 119 -6.82 -14.66 21.07
CA VAL A 119 -5.96 -15.72 20.52
C VAL A 119 -6.21 -17.04 21.26
N MET A 120 -7.10 -17.89 20.69
CA MET A 120 -7.51 -19.18 21.26
C MET A 120 -7.17 -20.35 20.36
N VAL A 121 -7.07 -20.11 19.04
CA VAL A 121 -6.90 -21.16 18.03
C VAL A 121 -5.74 -20.78 17.12
N ALA A 122 -4.81 -21.70 16.92
CA ALA A 122 -3.72 -21.53 15.97
C ALA A 122 -4.25 -21.46 14.53
N THR A 123 -3.47 -20.91 13.61
CA THR A 123 -3.79 -20.91 12.18
C THR A 123 -3.97 -22.33 11.62
N SER A 124 -3.34 -23.34 12.24
CA SER A 124 -3.53 -24.78 11.94
C SER A 124 -4.89 -25.34 12.36
N GLY A 125 -5.68 -24.60 13.15
CA GLY A 125 -6.95 -25.07 13.73
C GLY A 125 -6.81 -25.73 15.10
N ASP A 126 -5.60 -25.87 15.62
CA ASP A 126 -5.36 -26.46 16.94
C ASP A 126 -5.74 -25.48 18.05
N ARG A 127 -6.42 -25.97 19.10
CA ARG A 127 -6.72 -25.18 20.30
C ARG A 127 -5.42 -24.87 21.04
N LEU A 128 -5.20 -23.57 21.31
CA LEU A 128 -4.03 -23.07 22.05
C LEU A 128 -4.30 -22.93 23.54
N LEU A 129 -5.56 -22.85 23.95
CA LEU A 129 -5.99 -22.65 25.31
C LEU A 129 -6.71 -23.90 25.85
N THR A 130 -6.63 -24.10 27.16
CA THR A 130 -7.47 -25.02 27.89
C THR A 130 -8.90 -24.46 28.01
N GLU A 131 -9.90 -25.29 28.31
CA GLU A 131 -11.29 -24.85 28.51
C GLU A 131 -11.43 -23.80 29.62
N ASP A 132 -10.67 -23.92 30.69
CA ASP A 132 -10.66 -22.92 31.78
C ASP A 132 -10.08 -21.58 31.32
N ALA A 133 -9.04 -21.60 30.49
CA ALA A 133 -8.45 -20.37 29.93
C ALA A 133 -9.36 -19.72 28.89
N GLU A 134 -10.11 -20.51 28.12
CA GLU A 134 -11.15 -19.98 27.22
C GLU A 134 -12.28 -19.29 27.98
N GLU A 135 -12.73 -19.86 29.12
CA GLU A 135 -13.77 -19.22 29.95
C GLU A 135 -13.22 -17.95 30.64
N ALA A 136 -11.97 -17.97 31.11
CA ALA A 136 -11.31 -16.78 31.63
C ALA A 136 -11.24 -15.66 30.58
N MET A 137 -10.94 -16.02 29.33
CA MET A 137 -10.93 -15.05 28.22
C MET A 137 -12.33 -14.50 27.89
N ARG A 138 -13.37 -15.36 27.89
CA ARG A 138 -14.76 -14.89 27.69
C ARG A 138 -15.17 -13.90 28.80
N GLN A 139 -14.79 -14.19 30.06
CA GLN A 139 -15.05 -13.28 31.17
C GLN A 139 -14.27 -11.98 31.01
N PHE A 140 -12.98 -12.05 30.65
CA PHE A 140 -12.14 -10.89 30.38
C PHE A 140 -12.74 -9.96 29.31
N VAL A 141 -13.25 -10.54 28.20
CA VAL A 141 -13.90 -9.77 27.14
C VAL A 141 -15.13 -9.04 27.67
N ARG A 142 -15.98 -9.71 28.47
CA ARG A 142 -17.18 -9.08 29.05
C ARG A 142 -16.86 -7.93 30.01
N ASP A 143 -15.76 -8.06 30.75
CA ASP A 143 -15.42 -7.13 31.84
C ASP A 143 -14.64 -5.91 31.33
N HIS A 144 -13.83 -6.07 30.26
CA HIS A 144 -12.86 -5.05 29.88
C HIS A 144 -12.91 -4.62 28.41
N ALA A 145 -13.38 -5.47 27.47
CA ALA A 145 -13.25 -5.16 26.06
C ALA A 145 -14.22 -4.07 25.60
N SER A 146 -13.70 -3.05 24.93
CA SER A 146 -14.49 -2.12 24.09
C SER A 146 -14.74 -2.73 22.72
N VAL A 147 -13.73 -3.43 22.18
CA VAL A 147 -13.77 -4.11 20.88
C VAL A 147 -13.07 -5.47 20.98
N VAL A 148 -13.65 -6.51 20.40
CA VAL A 148 -13.01 -7.83 20.26
C VAL A 148 -12.83 -8.16 18.78
N THR A 149 -11.70 -8.79 18.41
CA THR A 149 -11.33 -9.03 17.00
C THR A 149 -11.16 -10.52 16.68
N PRO A 150 -12.18 -11.37 16.85
CA PRO A 150 -12.07 -12.81 16.61
C PRO A 150 -12.01 -13.13 15.09
N ASN A 151 -11.25 -14.17 14.75
CA ASN A 151 -11.45 -14.87 13.49
C ASN A 151 -12.69 -15.78 13.55
N ILE A 152 -13.06 -16.42 12.44
CA ILE A 152 -14.28 -17.26 12.37
C ILE A 152 -14.28 -18.40 13.42
N PRO A 153 -13.20 -19.20 13.57
CA PRO A 153 -13.12 -20.21 14.64
C PRO A 153 -13.21 -19.62 16.04
N GLU A 154 -12.51 -18.53 16.30
CA GLU A 154 -12.52 -17.85 17.61
C GLU A 154 -13.89 -17.27 17.95
N LEU A 155 -14.58 -16.68 16.97
CA LEU A 155 -15.95 -16.19 17.16
C LEU A 155 -16.91 -17.32 17.55
N ALA A 156 -16.77 -18.48 16.92
CA ALA A 156 -17.56 -19.67 17.26
C ALA A 156 -17.31 -20.15 18.70
N VAL A 157 -16.04 -20.14 19.14
CA VAL A 157 -15.68 -20.47 20.52
C VAL A 157 -16.27 -19.45 21.50
N LEU A 158 -16.11 -18.14 21.23
CA LEU A 158 -16.65 -17.07 22.08
C LEU A 158 -18.18 -17.15 22.20
N ALA A 159 -18.87 -17.39 21.08
CA ALA A 159 -20.32 -17.44 21.00
C ALA A 159 -20.91 -18.80 21.39
N ASN A 160 -20.06 -19.81 21.66
CA ASN A 160 -20.46 -21.20 21.90
C ASN A 160 -21.34 -21.76 20.78
N THR A 161 -20.90 -21.58 19.52
CA THR A 161 -21.58 -22.00 18.30
C THR A 161 -20.63 -22.78 17.38
N THR A 162 -21.13 -23.22 16.22
CA THR A 162 -20.29 -23.80 15.17
C THR A 162 -19.71 -22.68 14.28
N PRO A 163 -18.49 -22.85 13.72
CA PRO A 163 -17.91 -21.87 12.81
C PRO A 163 -18.81 -21.58 11.60
N ALA A 164 -18.97 -20.31 11.29
CA ALA A 164 -19.69 -19.83 10.10
C ALA A 164 -19.01 -20.30 8.81
N LYS A 165 -19.80 -20.53 7.77
CA LYS A 165 -19.32 -20.98 6.46
C LYS A 165 -19.31 -19.87 5.43
N THR A 166 -20.05 -18.80 5.67
CA THR A 166 -20.12 -17.60 4.82
C THR A 166 -19.87 -16.35 5.66
N PHE A 167 -19.53 -15.26 4.99
CA PHE A 167 -19.30 -14.00 5.69
C PHE A 167 -20.59 -13.45 6.30
N ASP A 168 -21.73 -13.62 5.64
CA ASP A 168 -23.02 -13.20 6.19
C ASP A 168 -23.38 -13.98 7.46
N GLU A 169 -23.16 -15.31 7.48
CA GLU A 169 -23.34 -16.11 8.68
C GLU A 169 -22.42 -15.63 9.82
N ALA A 170 -21.18 -15.27 9.50
CA ALA A 170 -20.23 -14.76 10.48
C ALA A 170 -20.65 -13.39 11.04
N ILE A 171 -21.19 -12.51 10.20
CA ILE A 171 -21.76 -11.23 10.66
C ILE A 171 -22.93 -11.46 11.62
N GLU A 172 -23.85 -12.38 11.31
CA GLU A 172 -24.97 -12.69 12.21
C GLU A 172 -24.51 -13.31 13.55
N GLN A 173 -23.49 -14.16 13.54
CA GLN A 173 -22.86 -14.64 14.77
C GLN A 173 -22.20 -13.50 15.57
N GLY A 174 -21.47 -12.62 14.87
CA GLY A 174 -20.87 -11.43 15.47
C GLY A 174 -21.92 -10.50 16.09
N ARG A 175 -23.07 -10.30 15.41
CA ARG A 175 -24.19 -9.50 15.90
C ARG A 175 -24.81 -10.10 17.17
N ALA A 176 -25.02 -11.42 17.17
CA ALA A 176 -25.56 -12.12 18.35
C ALA A 176 -24.61 -12.00 19.54
N TYR A 177 -23.32 -12.19 19.30
CA TYR A 177 -22.29 -12.10 20.35
C TYR A 177 -22.11 -10.66 20.85
N ALA A 178 -22.07 -9.66 19.94
CA ALA A 178 -21.96 -8.26 20.32
C ALA A 178 -23.05 -7.83 21.30
N ARG A 179 -24.29 -8.22 21.03
CA ARG A 179 -25.44 -7.97 21.94
C ARG A 179 -25.31 -8.71 23.26
N ALA A 180 -24.91 -9.99 23.24
CA ALA A 180 -24.85 -10.81 24.43
C ALA A 180 -23.72 -10.39 25.39
N ALA A 181 -22.58 -9.98 24.83
CA ALA A 181 -21.40 -9.55 25.59
C ALA A 181 -21.34 -8.03 25.81
N ASN A 182 -22.22 -7.25 25.20
CA ASN A 182 -22.22 -5.78 25.18
C ASN A 182 -20.87 -5.19 24.72
N VAL A 183 -20.29 -5.72 23.62
CA VAL A 183 -18.98 -5.35 23.09
C VAL A 183 -19.04 -5.20 21.57
N LYS A 184 -18.27 -4.28 20.98
CA LYS A 184 -18.12 -4.22 19.53
C LYS A 184 -17.29 -5.42 19.04
N VAL A 185 -17.68 -6.00 17.89
CA VAL A 185 -17.03 -7.19 17.34
C VAL A 185 -16.51 -6.88 15.94
N VAL A 186 -15.22 -7.09 15.71
CA VAL A 186 -14.67 -7.12 14.36
C VAL A 186 -14.63 -8.56 13.87
N VAL A 187 -15.54 -8.91 13.00
CA VAL A 187 -15.61 -10.22 12.33
C VAL A 187 -14.57 -10.26 11.21
N LYS A 188 -13.57 -11.15 11.32
CA LYS A 188 -12.49 -11.28 10.34
C LYS A 188 -12.80 -12.41 9.35
N GLY A 189 -13.17 -12.07 8.10
CA GLY A 189 -13.54 -13.03 7.03
C GLY A 189 -12.35 -13.68 6.30
N GLY A 190 -11.12 -13.39 6.69
CA GLY A 190 -9.92 -13.89 6.00
C GLY A 190 -9.75 -15.42 5.92
N HIS A 191 -10.49 -16.20 6.73
CA HIS A 191 -10.47 -17.67 6.72
C HIS A 191 -11.49 -18.31 5.78
N LEU A 192 -12.39 -17.53 5.19
CA LEU A 192 -13.38 -18.04 4.24
C LEU A 192 -12.76 -18.17 2.84
N GLU A 193 -13.24 -19.14 2.05
CA GLU A 193 -12.81 -19.34 0.65
C GLU A 193 -13.61 -18.40 -0.28
N GLU A 194 -13.38 -17.09 -0.15
CA GLU A 194 -14.02 -16.06 -0.94
C GLU A 194 -12.96 -15.19 -1.64
N ASN A 195 -13.34 -14.49 -2.72
CA ASN A 195 -12.44 -13.60 -3.47
C ASN A 195 -11.97 -12.39 -2.66
N TYR A 196 -12.69 -12.06 -1.59
CA TYR A 196 -12.39 -10.95 -0.69
C TYR A 196 -12.05 -11.44 0.71
N ALA A 197 -11.12 -10.76 1.36
CA ALA A 197 -10.85 -10.90 2.79
C ALA A 197 -11.59 -9.77 3.51
N SER A 198 -12.90 -9.96 3.71
CA SER A 198 -13.80 -8.93 4.25
C SER A 198 -13.69 -8.85 5.77
N ASN A 199 -13.80 -7.63 6.32
CA ASN A 199 -13.93 -7.40 7.76
C ASN A 199 -15.22 -6.63 8.04
N ALA A 200 -15.91 -6.95 9.14
CA ALA A 200 -17.10 -6.23 9.56
C ALA A 200 -16.99 -5.82 11.05
N LEU A 201 -17.19 -4.55 11.35
CA LEU A 201 -17.37 -4.05 12.71
C LEU A 201 -18.87 -4.03 13.03
N VAL A 202 -19.26 -4.76 14.06
CA VAL A 202 -20.65 -4.91 14.50
C VAL A 202 -20.77 -4.36 15.91
N SER A 203 -21.70 -3.41 16.13
CA SER A 203 -21.98 -2.85 17.44
C SER A 203 -23.07 -3.63 18.20
N PRO A 204 -23.15 -3.50 19.54
CA PRO A 204 -24.24 -4.07 20.34
C PRO A 204 -25.63 -3.59 19.91
N GLU A 205 -25.74 -2.35 19.41
CA GLU A 205 -26.97 -1.73 18.91
C GLU A 205 -27.39 -2.32 17.56
N GLY A 206 -26.48 -3.00 16.88
CA GLY A 206 -26.71 -3.67 15.59
C GLY A 206 -26.25 -2.88 14.38
N GLU A 207 -25.52 -1.78 14.56
CA GLU A 207 -24.85 -1.08 13.47
C GLU A 207 -23.74 -1.96 12.88
N ILE A 208 -23.57 -1.92 11.56
CA ILE A 208 -22.60 -2.72 10.84
C ILE A 208 -21.85 -1.83 9.85
N GLN A 209 -20.52 -1.83 9.97
CA GLN A 209 -19.62 -1.28 8.96
C GLN A 209 -18.87 -2.46 8.31
N VAL A 210 -18.92 -2.56 6.98
CA VAL A 210 -18.24 -3.63 6.24
C VAL A 210 -17.15 -3.02 5.35
N VAL A 211 -16.00 -3.67 5.32
CA VAL A 211 -14.88 -3.32 4.44
C VAL A 211 -14.44 -4.57 3.69
N HIS A 212 -14.44 -4.47 2.36
CA HIS A 212 -13.99 -5.53 1.46
C HIS A 212 -12.60 -5.19 0.94
N VAL A 213 -11.66 -6.12 1.08
CA VAL A 213 -10.32 -6.01 0.46
C VAL A 213 -10.06 -7.26 -0.39
N PRO A 214 -9.43 -7.14 -1.56
CA PRO A 214 -9.10 -8.29 -2.38
C PRO A 214 -8.24 -9.30 -1.62
N ARG A 215 -8.42 -10.57 -1.89
CA ARG A 215 -7.56 -11.61 -1.31
C ARG A 215 -6.21 -11.61 -1.99
N VAL A 216 -5.14 -11.64 -1.21
CA VAL A 216 -3.77 -11.75 -1.69
C VAL A 216 -3.36 -13.23 -1.63
N ASN A 217 -2.79 -13.72 -2.72
CA ASN A 217 -2.27 -15.09 -2.79
C ASN A 217 -0.79 -15.10 -2.34
N THR A 218 -0.58 -15.28 -1.04
CA THR A 218 0.75 -15.42 -0.45
C THR A 218 0.73 -16.40 0.71
N LYS A 219 1.88 -17.02 1.00
CA LYS A 219 2.09 -17.84 2.21
C LYS A 219 2.50 -17.00 3.43
N ASN A 220 2.87 -15.73 3.22
CA ASN A 220 3.45 -14.85 4.22
C ASN A 220 2.35 -14.05 4.94
N THR A 221 1.62 -14.73 5.82
CA THR A 221 0.47 -14.19 6.58
C THR A 221 0.67 -14.23 8.09
N HIS A 222 1.91 -14.52 8.55
CA HIS A 222 2.19 -14.60 9.98
C HIS A 222 2.00 -13.23 10.66
N GLY A 223 1.27 -13.23 11.77
CA GLY A 223 0.98 -12.04 12.55
C GLY A 223 -0.14 -11.14 12.03
N THR A 224 -0.89 -11.54 11.02
CA THR A 224 -2.04 -10.79 10.47
C THR A 224 -3.04 -10.37 11.55
N GLY A 225 -3.42 -11.28 12.48
CA GLY A 225 -4.34 -10.99 13.57
C GLY A 225 -3.79 -9.95 14.54
N CYS A 226 -2.57 -10.14 15.03
CA CYS A 226 -1.87 -9.19 15.89
C CYS A 226 -1.76 -7.81 15.24
N SER A 227 -1.40 -7.78 13.96
CA SER A 227 -1.26 -6.53 13.20
C SER A 227 -2.58 -5.79 13.04
N LEU A 228 -3.67 -6.51 12.73
CA LEU A 228 -5.01 -5.92 12.62
C LEU A 228 -5.45 -5.30 13.94
N SER A 229 -5.41 -6.07 15.02
CA SER A 229 -5.94 -5.64 16.32
C SER A 229 -5.16 -4.44 16.89
N SER A 230 -3.84 -4.41 16.71
CA SER A 230 -2.98 -3.32 17.21
C SER A 230 -3.11 -2.05 16.37
N ALA A 231 -3.17 -2.16 15.04
CA ALA A 231 -3.44 -1.03 14.18
C ALA A 231 -4.85 -0.48 14.43
N LEU A 232 -5.84 -1.35 14.63
CA LEU A 232 -7.21 -0.96 14.94
C LEU A 232 -7.31 -0.21 16.26
N ALA A 233 -6.65 -0.69 17.33
CA ALA A 233 -6.61 -0.01 18.62
C ALA A 233 -6.07 1.43 18.47
N THR A 234 -4.99 1.58 17.72
CA THR A 234 -4.39 2.89 17.43
C THR A 234 -5.34 3.79 16.64
N ARG A 235 -5.94 3.25 15.57
CA ARG A 235 -6.83 4.05 14.70
C ARG A 235 -8.12 4.43 15.38
N LEU A 236 -8.68 3.58 16.24
CA LEU A 236 -9.85 3.92 17.05
C LEU A 236 -9.57 5.06 18.02
N ALA A 237 -8.35 5.15 18.57
CA ALA A 237 -7.95 6.26 19.42
C ALA A 237 -7.74 7.57 18.64
N ILE A 238 -7.45 7.49 17.33
CA ILE A 238 -7.24 8.68 16.47
C ILE A 238 -8.57 9.13 15.84
N ASP A 239 -9.28 8.21 15.18
CA ASP A 239 -10.52 8.47 14.44
C ASP A 239 -11.31 7.17 14.29
N ALA A 240 -12.36 7.04 15.08
CA ALA A 240 -13.18 5.83 15.14
C ALA A 240 -13.95 5.55 13.83
N ASP A 241 -14.33 6.58 13.10
CA ASP A 241 -15.16 6.46 11.89
C ASP A 241 -14.40 5.79 10.74
N THR A 242 -13.11 6.09 10.60
CA THR A 242 -12.26 5.54 9.56
C THR A 242 -11.39 4.35 10.02
N ALA A 243 -11.43 4.00 11.30
CA ALA A 243 -10.50 3.01 11.89
C ALA A 243 -10.52 1.66 11.18
N LEU A 244 -11.70 1.08 10.90
CA LEU A 244 -11.81 -0.22 10.24
C LEU A 244 -11.34 -0.18 8.79
N SER A 245 -11.74 0.83 8.03
CA SER A 245 -11.37 0.98 6.61
C SER A 245 -9.87 1.19 6.46
N TRP A 246 -9.30 2.09 7.26
CA TRP A 246 -7.86 2.34 7.27
C TRP A 246 -7.06 1.07 7.62
N THR A 247 -7.46 0.39 8.70
CA THR A 247 -6.76 -0.81 9.18
C THR A 247 -6.83 -1.95 8.16
N SER A 248 -8.02 -2.18 7.56
CA SER A 248 -8.20 -3.24 6.57
C SER A 248 -7.39 -2.97 5.30
N SER A 249 -7.36 -1.73 4.80
CA SER A 249 -6.59 -1.33 3.63
C SER A 249 -5.08 -1.42 3.89
N TRP A 250 -4.60 -0.90 5.03
CA TRP A 250 -3.20 -0.99 5.41
C TRP A 250 -2.72 -2.43 5.54
N LEU A 251 -3.53 -3.28 6.19
CA LEU A 251 -3.17 -4.69 6.37
C LEU A 251 -3.17 -5.45 5.05
N HIS A 252 -4.12 -5.17 4.15
CA HIS A 252 -4.13 -5.72 2.80
C HIS A 252 -2.82 -5.41 2.07
N GLU A 253 -2.38 -4.14 2.09
CA GLU A 253 -1.11 -3.75 1.50
C GLU A 253 0.10 -4.41 2.19
N ALA A 254 0.08 -4.52 3.53
CA ALA A 254 1.13 -5.20 4.29
C ALA A 254 1.26 -6.70 3.91
N ILE A 255 0.13 -7.35 3.57
CA ILE A 255 0.11 -8.73 3.07
C ILE A 255 0.57 -8.77 1.61
N ALA A 256 0.14 -7.82 0.77
CA ALA A 256 0.50 -7.77 -0.64
C ALA A 256 2.02 -7.60 -0.86
N HIS A 257 2.69 -6.89 0.06
CA HIS A 257 4.13 -6.65 0.03
C HIS A 257 4.95 -7.62 0.91
N ALA A 258 4.29 -8.61 1.54
CA ALA A 258 4.95 -9.57 2.44
C ALA A 258 6.03 -10.41 1.74
N ASP A 259 5.86 -10.71 0.45
CA ASP A 259 6.80 -11.51 -0.34
C ASP A 259 8.10 -10.74 -0.67
N GLU A 260 8.12 -9.42 -0.50
CA GLU A 260 9.32 -8.59 -0.63
C GLU A 260 10.28 -8.76 0.56
N LEU A 261 9.76 -9.27 1.69
CA LEU A 261 10.56 -9.56 2.87
C LEU A 261 11.25 -10.93 2.75
N ASN A 262 12.54 -10.96 2.99
CA ASN A 262 13.30 -12.22 3.08
C ASN A 262 13.46 -12.66 4.54
N VAL A 263 12.35 -13.10 5.17
CA VAL A 263 12.31 -13.49 6.59
C VAL A 263 11.95 -14.97 6.74
N GLY A 264 12.96 -15.79 6.90
CA GLY A 264 12.82 -17.24 7.09
C GLY A 264 12.34 -17.98 5.84
N SER A 265 12.14 -19.28 5.96
CA SER A 265 11.73 -20.17 4.85
C SER A 265 10.32 -20.77 5.02
N GLY A 266 9.70 -20.56 6.18
CA GLY A 266 8.35 -20.99 6.49
C GLY A 266 7.29 -19.95 6.13
N HIS A 267 6.26 -19.80 6.99
CA HIS A 267 5.25 -18.74 6.88
C HIS A 267 5.86 -17.41 7.35
N GLY A 268 6.20 -16.54 6.39
CA GLY A 268 6.80 -15.24 6.66
C GLY A 268 5.81 -14.22 7.23
N PRO A 269 6.32 -13.11 7.79
CA PRO A 269 5.49 -12.04 8.35
C PRO A 269 4.94 -11.12 7.26
N VAL A 270 3.92 -10.33 7.61
CA VAL A 270 3.44 -9.21 6.81
C VAL A 270 4.41 -8.04 6.85
N ASP A 271 4.40 -7.18 5.83
CA ASP A 271 5.27 -6.01 5.75
C ASP A 271 4.63 -4.76 6.37
N HIS A 272 4.86 -4.55 7.65
CA HIS A 272 4.29 -3.43 8.41
C HIS A 272 4.73 -2.05 7.92
N PHE A 273 5.89 -1.94 7.25
CA PHE A 273 6.53 -0.67 6.90
C PHE A 273 6.56 -0.37 5.40
N HIS A 274 5.82 -1.12 4.57
CA HIS A 274 5.79 -0.87 3.11
C HIS A 274 5.44 0.59 2.77
N ARG A 275 4.40 1.17 3.41
CA ARG A 275 4.01 2.58 3.20
C ARG A 275 5.13 3.55 3.59
N SER A 276 5.78 3.32 4.74
CA SER A 276 6.86 4.19 5.22
C SER A 276 8.08 4.15 4.30
N ARG A 277 8.45 2.97 3.79
CA ARG A 277 9.54 2.86 2.80
C ARG A 277 9.19 3.56 1.49
N ARG A 278 7.97 3.42 1.00
CA ARG A 278 7.49 4.12 -0.21
C ARG A 278 7.42 5.62 -0.03
N LEU A 279 6.94 6.10 1.12
CA LEU A 279 6.93 7.52 1.43
C LEU A 279 8.36 8.08 1.54
N ALA A 280 9.28 7.35 2.17
CA ALA A 280 10.67 7.76 2.25
C ALA A 280 11.31 7.84 0.85
N ALA A 281 11.05 6.88 -0.01
CA ALA A 281 11.51 6.89 -1.40
C ALA A 281 10.89 8.06 -2.20
N ALA A 282 9.59 8.30 -2.05
CA ALA A 282 8.90 9.40 -2.74
C ALA A 282 9.28 10.79 -2.19
N GLY A 283 9.64 10.89 -0.90
CA GLY A 283 10.08 12.12 -0.25
C GLY A 283 11.56 12.43 -0.45
N SER A 284 12.34 11.52 -1.02
CA SER A 284 13.75 11.76 -1.30
C SER A 284 13.90 12.83 -2.39
N THR A 285 14.76 13.82 -2.13
CA THR A 285 15.14 14.84 -3.13
C THR A 285 16.01 14.26 -4.25
N THR A 286 16.52 13.06 -4.07
CA THR A 286 17.33 12.33 -5.04
C THR A 286 16.97 10.83 -5.04
N PRO A 287 15.69 10.47 -5.33
CA PRO A 287 15.23 9.08 -5.25
C PRO A 287 16.01 8.11 -6.14
N TRP A 288 16.64 8.63 -7.21
CA TRP A 288 17.53 7.90 -8.12
C TRP A 288 18.97 7.76 -7.60
N LYS A 289 19.39 8.52 -6.57
CA LYS A 289 20.74 8.43 -5.98
C LYS A 289 20.82 7.51 -4.76
N LEU A 290 19.70 6.98 -4.29
CA LEU A 290 19.67 6.04 -3.17
C LEU A 290 20.37 4.71 -3.44
N ASP A 291 20.88 4.49 -4.65
CA ASP A 291 21.35 3.20 -5.11
C ASP A 291 22.85 3.12 -5.41
N ASP A 292 23.59 4.21 -5.27
CA ASP A 292 25.04 4.17 -5.52
C ASP A 292 25.78 3.22 -4.57
N ASP A 293 25.17 2.88 -3.41
CA ASP A 293 25.72 1.95 -2.42
C ASP A 293 24.94 0.62 -2.30
N TRP A 294 23.80 0.49 -2.98
CA TRP A 294 23.02 -0.73 -2.95
C TRP A 294 23.36 -1.60 -4.16
N THR A 295 24.27 -2.54 -3.97
CA THR A 295 24.48 -3.63 -4.92
C THR A 295 23.25 -4.54 -4.91
N ALA A 296 22.19 -4.14 -5.62
CA ALA A 296 21.17 -5.09 -6.02
C ALA A 296 21.89 -6.26 -6.74
N PRO A 297 21.51 -7.52 -6.50
CA PRO A 297 21.98 -8.59 -7.33
C PRO A 297 21.73 -8.17 -8.78
N SER A 298 22.76 -8.22 -9.61
CA SER A 298 22.71 -7.82 -11.01
C SER A 298 21.59 -8.59 -11.71
N SER A 299 20.39 -8.00 -11.70
CA SER A 299 19.36 -8.44 -12.64
C SER A 299 19.94 -8.19 -14.03
N PRO A 300 19.82 -9.14 -14.97
CA PRO A 300 20.26 -8.90 -16.33
C PRO A 300 19.60 -7.61 -16.81
N SER A 301 20.38 -6.67 -17.36
CA SER A 301 19.82 -5.46 -17.93
C SER A 301 18.76 -5.87 -18.92
N LEU A 302 17.51 -5.48 -18.67
CA LEU A 302 16.43 -5.81 -19.59
C LEU A 302 16.66 -5.00 -20.88
N GLU A 303 16.98 -5.70 -21.97
CA GLU A 303 17.09 -5.06 -23.27
C GLU A 303 15.73 -4.45 -23.66
N PRO A 304 15.71 -3.23 -24.21
CA PRO A 304 14.46 -2.64 -24.66
C PRO A 304 13.97 -3.35 -25.93
N LYS A 305 12.67 -3.53 -26.05
CA LYS A 305 12.04 -4.07 -27.27
C LYS A 305 12.18 -3.09 -28.45
N ILE A 306 12.17 -1.78 -28.16
CA ILE A 306 12.48 -0.73 -29.13
C ILE A 306 13.93 -0.31 -28.93
N ALA A 307 14.79 -0.68 -29.88
CA ALA A 307 16.22 -0.41 -29.78
C ALA A 307 16.50 1.10 -29.65
N ALA A 308 17.48 1.46 -28.83
CA ALA A 308 18.03 2.79 -28.77
C ALA A 308 18.50 3.27 -30.17
N ALA A 309 18.36 4.56 -30.47
CA ALA A 309 18.75 5.13 -31.78
C ALA A 309 20.26 5.29 -31.94
N GLY A 310 21.00 5.29 -30.81
CA GLY A 310 22.45 5.40 -30.82
C GLY A 310 23.06 5.28 -29.42
N PRO A 311 24.35 5.61 -29.26
CA PRO A 311 25.07 5.38 -28.01
C PRO A 311 24.53 6.23 -26.84
N PHE A 312 24.06 7.44 -27.08
CA PHE A 312 23.59 8.32 -26.00
C PHE A 312 22.21 7.89 -25.49
N THR A 313 21.27 7.56 -26.35
CA THR A 313 19.97 7.00 -25.95
C THR A 313 20.15 5.61 -25.34
N ARG A 314 21.16 4.83 -25.75
CA ARG A 314 21.52 3.59 -25.09
C ARG A 314 21.97 3.81 -23.65
N GLU A 315 22.79 4.82 -23.42
CA GLU A 315 23.24 5.17 -22.05
C GLU A 315 22.06 5.58 -21.16
N LEU A 316 21.07 6.32 -21.70
CA LEU A 316 19.85 6.65 -20.98
C LEU A 316 19.07 5.41 -20.59
N TRP A 317 18.89 4.46 -21.52
CA TRP A 317 18.21 3.20 -21.21
C TRP A 317 18.95 2.40 -20.15
N ASP A 318 20.27 2.27 -20.27
CA ASP A 318 21.09 1.50 -19.32
C ASP A 318 20.99 2.06 -17.88
N LYS A 319 20.74 3.37 -17.73
CA LYS A 319 20.43 3.99 -16.43
C LYS A 319 19.04 3.58 -15.93
N ALA A 320 18.02 3.64 -16.78
CA ALA A 320 16.65 3.26 -16.41
C ALA A 320 16.51 1.76 -16.13
N ALA A 321 17.20 0.92 -16.91
CA ALA A 321 17.15 -0.53 -16.82
C ALA A 321 17.77 -1.09 -15.52
N LYS A 322 18.63 -0.33 -14.85
CA LYS A 322 19.24 -0.76 -13.58
C LYS A 322 18.21 -0.92 -12.46
N LYS A 323 17.20 -0.06 -12.42
CA LYS A 323 16.22 -0.04 -11.33
C LYS A 323 14.81 0.32 -11.78
N VAL A 324 14.59 1.53 -12.30
CA VAL A 324 13.24 2.06 -12.50
C VAL A 324 12.41 1.21 -13.45
N TRP A 325 13.03 0.66 -14.50
CA TRP A 325 12.33 -0.18 -15.46
C TRP A 325 11.87 -1.52 -14.86
N PRO A 326 12.73 -2.33 -14.19
CA PRO A 326 12.29 -3.52 -13.48
C PRO A 326 11.21 -3.25 -12.43
N GLU A 327 11.37 -2.17 -11.65
CA GLU A 327 10.37 -1.77 -10.65
C GLU A 327 9.03 -1.43 -11.29
N THR A 328 9.02 -0.76 -12.45
CA THR A 328 7.80 -0.43 -13.19
C THR A 328 7.06 -1.69 -13.63
N LEU A 329 7.76 -2.65 -14.21
CA LEU A 329 7.16 -3.94 -14.62
C LEU A 329 6.61 -4.75 -13.44
N ASP A 330 7.22 -4.61 -12.27
CA ASP A 330 6.82 -5.34 -11.06
C ASP A 330 5.71 -4.66 -10.25
N LEU A 331 5.26 -3.47 -10.65
CA LEU A 331 4.16 -2.78 -9.98
C LEU A 331 2.89 -3.64 -9.97
N PRO A 332 2.16 -3.69 -8.83
CA PRO A 332 0.89 -4.39 -8.75
C PRO A 332 -0.11 -3.94 -9.82
N PHE A 333 -0.14 -2.64 -10.14
CA PHE A 333 -0.97 -2.07 -11.20
C PHE A 333 -0.64 -2.69 -12.56
N ILE A 334 0.64 -2.74 -12.93
CA ILE A 334 1.11 -3.27 -14.22
C ILE A 334 0.85 -4.78 -14.33
N ARG A 335 1.10 -5.52 -13.24
CA ARG A 335 0.80 -6.96 -13.19
C ARG A 335 -0.69 -7.24 -13.35
N ALA A 336 -1.53 -6.51 -12.60
CA ALA A 336 -2.98 -6.67 -12.67
C ALA A 336 -3.55 -6.23 -14.04
N LEU A 337 -2.99 -5.19 -14.65
CA LEU A 337 -3.34 -4.76 -16.00
C LEU A 337 -2.99 -5.86 -17.03
N ARG A 338 -1.81 -6.47 -16.92
CA ARG A 338 -1.39 -7.60 -17.77
C ARG A 338 -2.33 -8.80 -17.67
N ASP A 339 -2.72 -9.13 -16.45
CA ASP A 339 -3.49 -10.34 -16.15
C ASP A 339 -5.02 -10.09 -16.29
N GLY A 340 -5.46 -8.89 -16.66
CA GLY A 340 -6.87 -8.50 -16.78
C GLY A 340 -7.62 -8.45 -15.45
N THR A 341 -6.91 -8.42 -14.33
CA THR A 341 -7.46 -8.44 -12.97
C THR A 341 -7.45 -7.08 -12.28
N LEU A 342 -6.98 -6.04 -12.97
CA LEU A 342 -6.95 -4.68 -12.43
C LEU A 342 -8.39 -4.23 -12.10
N PRO A 343 -8.67 -3.70 -10.88
CA PRO A 343 -9.99 -3.17 -10.57
C PRO A 343 -10.36 -2.01 -11.51
N GLU A 344 -11.61 -2.01 -11.99
CA GLU A 344 -12.14 -1.01 -12.91
C GLU A 344 -11.97 0.43 -12.36
N GLU A 345 -12.21 0.62 -11.07
CA GLU A 345 -12.02 1.93 -10.41
C GLU A 345 -10.56 2.41 -10.42
N SER A 346 -9.60 1.48 -10.32
CA SER A 346 -8.17 1.83 -10.37
C SER A 346 -7.77 2.25 -11.77
N PHE A 347 -8.31 1.58 -12.79
CA PHE A 347 -8.10 1.97 -14.18
C PHE A 347 -8.81 3.29 -14.52
N ALA A 348 -10.04 3.49 -14.01
CA ALA A 348 -10.78 4.74 -14.13
C ALA A 348 -9.98 5.94 -13.58
N PHE A 349 -9.47 5.79 -12.36
CA PHE A 349 -8.64 6.81 -11.74
C PHE A 349 -7.39 7.10 -12.58
N TYR A 350 -6.70 6.07 -13.04
CA TYR A 350 -5.54 6.20 -13.93
C TYR A 350 -5.89 7.01 -15.18
N LEU A 351 -6.99 6.69 -15.88
CA LEU A 351 -7.41 7.41 -17.09
C LEU A 351 -7.75 8.88 -16.84
N VAL A 352 -8.39 9.22 -15.71
CA VAL A 352 -8.68 10.62 -15.36
C VAL A 352 -7.38 11.40 -15.13
N GLN A 353 -6.40 10.78 -14.47
CA GLN A 353 -5.08 11.40 -14.28
C GLN A 353 -4.31 11.53 -15.62
N ASP A 354 -4.44 10.54 -16.49
CA ASP A 354 -3.81 10.51 -17.81
C ASP A 354 -4.38 11.58 -18.74
N ALA A 355 -5.69 11.82 -18.73
CA ALA A 355 -6.31 12.92 -19.48
C ALA A 355 -5.75 14.29 -19.07
N TYR A 356 -5.58 14.52 -17.76
CA TYR A 356 -4.95 15.75 -17.27
C TYR A 356 -3.48 15.83 -17.71
N TYR A 357 -2.75 14.72 -17.58
CA TYR A 357 -1.36 14.61 -17.97
C TYR A 357 -1.14 14.93 -19.46
N LEU A 358 -1.86 14.27 -20.36
CA LEU A 358 -1.69 14.43 -21.82
C LEU A 358 -1.95 15.87 -22.28
N ARG A 359 -2.94 16.55 -21.68
CA ARG A 359 -3.20 17.96 -21.97
C ARG A 359 -2.02 18.86 -21.61
N GLU A 360 -1.37 18.65 -20.47
CA GLU A 360 -0.22 19.44 -20.07
C GLU A 360 1.07 18.98 -20.78
N TYR A 361 1.18 17.67 -21.05
CA TYR A 361 2.27 17.08 -21.84
C TYR A 361 2.33 17.68 -23.28
N SER A 362 1.19 17.87 -23.92
CA SER A 362 1.13 18.52 -25.24
C SER A 362 1.75 19.92 -25.22
N ARG A 363 1.59 20.68 -24.13
CA ARG A 363 2.22 22.00 -23.96
C ARG A 363 3.73 21.91 -23.81
N ALA A 364 4.21 20.89 -23.07
CA ALA A 364 5.64 20.62 -22.96
C ALA A 364 6.25 20.27 -24.33
N LEU A 365 5.60 19.40 -25.09
CA LEU A 365 6.01 19.05 -26.48
C LEU A 365 6.05 20.26 -27.41
N ALA A 366 5.01 21.12 -27.36
CA ALA A 366 4.98 22.36 -28.13
C ALA A 366 6.13 23.31 -27.73
N THR A 367 6.51 23.34 -26.47
CA THR A 367 7.62 24.15 -25.98
C THR A 367 8.96 23.57 -26.43
N VAL A 368 9.13 22.24 -26.43
CA VAL A 368 10.30 21.56 -27.01
C VAL A 368 10.40 21.87 -28.52
N SER A 369 9.28 21.79 -29.26
CA SER A 369 9.20 22.16 -30.68
C SER A 369 9.70 23.58 -30.92
N ALA A 370 9.27 24.56 -30.11
CA ALA A 370 9.67 25.96 -30.28
C ALA A 370 11.19 26.18 -30.10
N LYS A 371 11.89 25.25 -29.43
CA LYS A 371 13.34 25.28 -29.20
C LYS A 371 14.13 24.39 -30.16
N ALA A 372 13.45 23.60 -31.00
CA ALA A 372 14.10 22.69 -31.92
C ALA A 372 15.08 23.41 -32.84
N PRO A 373 16.29 22.88 -33.07
CA PRO A 373 17.36 23.56 -33.78
C PRO A 373 17.13 23.60 -35.30
N ASP A 374 16.24 22.76 -35.83
CA ASP A 374 15.94 22.69 -37.26
C ASP A 374 14.45 22.42 -37.53
N ALA A 375 14.03 22.61 -38.77
CA ALA A 375 12.63 22.52 -39.18
C ALA A 375 12.07 21.09 -39.09
N GLU A 376 12.88 20.06 -39.23
CA GLU A 376 12.46 18.66 -39.18
C GLU A 376 12.02 18.31 -37.77
N ASP A 377 12.88 18.53 -36.78
CA ASP A 377 12.58 18.33 -35.36
C ASP A 377 11.43 19.24 -34.91
N GLN A 378 11.37 20.51 -35.37
CA GLN A 378 10.30 21.43 -35.04
C GLN A 378 8.93 20.92 -35.50
N VAL A 379 8.82 20.45 -36.74
CA VAL A 379 7.58 19.93 -37.30
C VAL A 379 7.17 18.66 -36.56
N TRP A 380 8.12 17.75 -36.31
CA TRP A 380 7.84 16.49 -35.67
C TRP A 380 7.30 16.66 -34.22
N TRP A 381 7.97 17.49 -33.40
CA TRP A 381 7.49 17.79 -32.05
C TRP A 381 6.13 18.52 -32.04
N SER A 382 5.87 19.41 -33.02
CA SER A 382 4.56 20.05 -33.16
C SER A 382 3.45 19.05 -33.47
N GLN A 383 3.72 18.10 -34.37
CA GLN A 383 2.79 17.03 -34.70
C GLN A 383 2.54 16.12 -33.47
N SER A 384 3.59 15.76 -32.75
CA SER A 384 3.49 14.96 -31.52
C SER A 384 2.63 15.67 -30.46
N ALA A 385 2.76 17.00 -30.32
CA ALA A 385 1.91 17.78 -29.42
C ALA A 385 0.43 17.74 -29.85
N THR A 386 0.13 17.73 -31.13
CA THR A 386 -1.24 17.60 -31.66
C THR A 386 -1.80 16.22 -31.40
N VAL A 387 -1.03 15.17 -31.70
CA VAL A 387 -1.43 13.77 -31.47
C VAL A 387 -1.72 13.50 -29.99
N ALA A 388 -0.93 14.06 -29.06
CA ALA A 388 -1.17 13.92 -27.63
C ALA A 388 -2.56 14.44 -27.21
N ILE A 389 -3.04 15.54 -27.80
CA ILE A 389 -4.39 16.09 -27.55
C ILE A 389 -5.47 15.21 -28.19
N GLU A 390 -5.24 14.69 -29.40
CA GLU A 390 -6.21 13.88 -30.14
C GLU A 390 -6.39 12.50 -29.49
N ALA A 391 -5.30 11.86 -29.06
CA ALA A 391 -5.31 10.57 -28.37
C ALA A 391 -6.10 10.62 -27.06
N GLU A 392 -5.95 11.70 -26.26
CA GLU A 392 -6.78 11.96 -25.07
C GLU A 392 -8.27 11.88 -25.40
N SER A 393 -8.65 12.45 -26.53
CA SER A 393 -10.07 12.63 -26.88
C SER A 393 -10.78 11.34 -27.27
N GLU A 394 -10.13 10.32 -27.70
CA GLU A 394 -10.76 9.10 -28.24
C GLU A 394 -10.85 7.98 -27.19
N LEU A 395 -9.75 7.60 -26.57
CA LEU A 395 -9.73 6.54 -25.57
C LEU A 395 -10.50 6.94 -24.30
N HIS A 396 -10.24 8.15 -23.78
CA HIS A 396 -10.85 8.62 -22.54
C HIS A 396 -12.35 8.86 -22.68
N ARG A 397 -12.81 9.53 -23.75
CA ARG A 397 -14.25 9.78 -23.96
C ARG A 397 -15.03 8.48 -24.12
N ASN A 398 -14.51 7.50 -24.85
CA ASN A 398 -15.19 6.25 -25.08
C ASN A 398 -15.28 5.42 -23.78
N TRP A 399 -14.17 5.31 -23.02
CA TRP A 399 -14.14 4.51 -21.81
C TRP A 399 -14.89 5.18 -20.63
N ILE A 400 -14.64 6.46 -20.37
CA ILE A 400 -15.29 7.24 -19.29
C ILE A 400 -16.82 7.29 -19.50
N SER A 401 -17.27 7.45 -20.76
CA SER A 401 -18.72 7.50 -21.05
C SER A 401 -19.43 6.15 -20.82
N GLN A 402 -18.73 5.03 -21.00
CA GLN A 402 -19.28 3.69 -20.83
C GLN A 402 -19.34 3.24 -19.35
N HIS A 403 -18.47 3.78 -18.49
CA HIS A 403 -18.24 3.30 -17.12
C HIS A 403 -18.67 4.30 -16.03
N HIS A 404 -19.38 5.39 -16.39
CA HIS A 404 -19.92 6.38 -15.45
C HIS A 404 -18.92 6.96 -14.44
N VAL A 405 -17.68 7.23 -14.88
CA VAL A 405 -16.62 7.77 -14.03
C VAL A 405 -16.85 9.26 -13.77
N GLU A 406 -16.73 9.70 -12.51
CA GLU A 406 -16.76 11.12 -12.17
C GLU A 406 -15.53 11.85 -12.75
N ALA A 407 -15.77 12.70 -13.75
CA ALA A 407 -14.72 13.45 -14.44
C ALA A 407 -14.09 14.58 -13.59
N ASP A 408 -14.62 14.85 -12.40
CA ASP A 408 -14.22 15.97 -11.54
C ASP A 408 -13.12 15.62 -10.52
N THR A 409 -12.45 14.47 -10.64
CA THR A 409 -11.33 14.13 -9.77
C THR A 409 -10.16 15.07 -10.04
N PRO A 410 -9.69 15.84 -9.03
CA PRO A 410 -8.57 16.75 -9.24
C PRO A 410 -7.28 15.99 -9.55
N PRO A 411 -6.31 16.65 -10.24
CA PRO A 411 -5.02 16.02 -10.47
C PRO A 411 -4.32 15.73 -9.15
N SER A 412 -3.76 14.53 -9.05
CA SER A 412 -3.01 14.10 -7.87
C SER A 412 -1.72 14.91 -7.70
N PRO A 413 -1.11 14.93 -6.52
CA PRO A 413 0.21 15.52 -6.31
C PRO A 413 1.29 14.93 -7.23
N ILE A 414 1.19 13.64 -7.59
CA ILE A 414 2.11 12.97 -8.52
C ILE A 414 1.92 13.52 -9.93
N THR A 415 0.68 13.55 -10.42
CA THR A 415 0.35 14.10 -11.73
C THR A 415 0.78 15.56 -11.85
N LEU A 416 0.46 16.40 -10.83
CA LEU A 416 0.89 17.80 -10.79
C LEU A 416 2.42 17.94 -10.78
N GLY A 417 3.11 17.13 -9.96
CA GLY A 417 4.57 17.14 -9.87
C GLY A 417 5.20 16.78 -11.22
N TYR A 418 4.67 15.75 -11.88
CA TYR A 418 5.18 15.30 -13.18
C TYR A 418 5.01 16.36 -14.27
N VAL A 419 3.80 16.87 -14.48
CA VAL A 419 3.57 17.88 -15.52
C VAL A 419 4.32 19.18 -15.23
N ASN A 420 4.47 19.59 -13.98
CA ASN A 420 5.26 20.76 -13.61
C ASN A 420 6.74 20.55 -13.89
N MET A 421 7.28 19.36 -13.63
CA MET A 421 8.66 19.00 -13.96
C MET A 421 8.87 19.06 -15.46
N LEU A 422 8.02 18.41 -16.27
CA LEU A 422 8.12 18.43 -17.73
C LEU A 422 8.04 19.85 -18.30
N THR A 423 7.08 20.65 -17.83
CA THR A 423 6.92 22.04 -18.26
C THR A 423 8.15 22.88 -17.89
N SER A 424 8.69 22.69 -16.68
CA SER A 424 9.90 23.39 -16.24
C SER A 424 11.11 23.03 -17.08
N GLN A 425 11.35 21.74 -17.35
CA GLN A 425 12.47 21.27 -18.17
C GLN A 425 12.32 21.74 -19.62
N ALA A 426 11.12 21.68 -20.19
CA ALA A 426 10.86 22.18 -21.55
C ALA A 426 11.02 23.69 -21.65
N ALA A 427 10.57 24.48 -20.66
CA ALA A 427 10.59 25.93 -20.69
C ALA A 427 11.96 26.54 -20.32
N LEU A 428 12.58 26.06 -19.27
CA LEU A 428 13.78 26.65 -18.66
C LEU A 428 15.08 25.94 -19.08
N GLY A 429 15.02 24.63 -19.38
CA GLY A 429 16.17 23.85 -19.83
C GLY A 429 16.54 24.14 -21.29
N ASP A 430 17.73 23.71 -21.69
CA ASP A 430 18.12 23.69 -23.11
C ASP A 430 17.24 22.70 -23.91
N TYR A 431 17.24 22.83 -25.24
CA TYR A 431 16.47 21.93 -26.11
C TYR A 431 16.69 20.44 -25.79
N VAL A 432 17.96 20.04 -25.65
CA VAL A 432 18.33 18.64 -25.36
C VAL A 432 17.78 18.15 -24.03
N VAL A 433 17.71 19.02 -23.02
CA VAL A 433 17.16 18.70 -21.69
C VAL A 433 15.64 18.50 -21.77
N GLY A 434 14.95 19.44 -22.44
CA GLY A 434 13.51 19.33 -22.68
C GLY A 434 13.14 18.09 -23.50
N ALA A 435 13.87 17.81 -24.57
CA ALA A 435 13.66 16.65 -25.44
C ALA A 435 13.89 15.32 -24.67
N ALA A 436 14.93 15.26 -23.84
CA ALA A 436 15.19 14.10 -22.99
C ALA A 436 14.13 13.90 -21.89
N ALA A 437 13.62 15.00 -21.31
CA ALA A 437 12.58 14.94 -20.27
C ALA A 437 11.26 14.36 -20.80
N VAL A 438 10.88 14.64 -22.05
CA VAL A 438 9.63 14.15 -22.64
C VAL A 438 9.75 12.73 -23.22
N LEU A 439 10.96 12.19 -23.39
CA LEU A 439 11.20 10.89 -24.01
C LEU A 439 10.59 9.69 -23.25
N PRO A 440 10.61 9.61 -21.90
CA PRO A 440 10.05 8.46 -21.18
C PRO A 440 8.58 8.19 -21.48
N CYS A 441 7.75 9.22 -21.66
CA CYS A 441 6.34 9.07 -22.01
C CYS A 441 6.13 8.38 -23.38
N PHE A 442 7.08 8.49 -24.27
CA PHE A 442 7.09 7.69 -25.50
C PHE A 442 7.67 6.30 -25.24
N TRP A 443 8.91 6.23 -24.78
CA TRP A 443 9.69 4.99 -24.77
C TRP A 443 9.23 4.00 -23.70
N LEU A 444 9.09 4.42 -22.42
CA LEU A 444 8.66 3.53 -21.37
C LEU A 444 7.22 3.05 -21.56
N TYR A 445 6.31 3.93 -22.04
CA TYR A 445 4.93 3.53 -22.33
C TYR A 445 4.85 2.48 -23.44
N ALA A 446 5.61 2.65 -24.52
CA ALA A 446 5.68 1.65 -25.58
C ALA A 446 6.29 0.33 -25.07
N GLU A 447 7.33 0.41 -24.27
CA GLU A 447 7.94 -0.78 -23.67
C GLU A 447 6.95 -1.52 -22.76
N VAL A 448 6.18 -0.80 -21.92
CA VAL A 448 5.10 -1.39 -21.11
C VAL A 448 4.05 -1.99 -22.04
N GLY A 449 3.55 -1.25 -23.03
CA GLY A 449 2.56 -1.74 -23.98
C GLY A 449 2.99 -3.01 -24.70
N LEU A 450 4.22 -3.04 -25.24
CA LEU A 450 4.79 -4.20 -25.93
C LEU A 450 5.01 -5.39 -24.97
N HIS A 451 5.36 -5.13 -23.73
CA HIS A 451 5.54 -6.17 -22.73
C HIS A 451 4.21 -6.83 -22.33
N LEU A 452 3.16 -6.03 -22.19
CA LEU A 452 1.82 -6.49 -21.83
C LEU A 452 1.06 -7.08 -23.03
N ALA A 453 1.36 -6.63 -24.27
CA ALA A 453 0.72 -7.11 -25.49
C ALA A 453 0.87 -8.62 -25.72
N GLU A 454 1.88 -9.25 -25.13
CA GLU A 454 2.06 -10.72 -25.19
C GLU A 454 0.88 -11.47 -24.56
N ASN A 455 0.16 -10.89 -23.62
CA ASN A 455 -0.99 -11.44 -22.95
C ASN A 455 -2.33 -10.89 -23.47
N ASN A 456 -2.29 -9.97 -24.45
CA ASN A 456 -3.49 -9.33 -24.97
C ASN A 456 -4.29 -10.29 -25.87
N ASN A 457 -5.61 -10.17 -25.80
CA ASN A 457 -6.55 -10.88 -26.66
C ASN A 457 -7.85 -10.04 -26.77
N PRO A 458 -8.74 -10.33 -27.73
CA PRO A 458 -9.97 -9.55 -27.94
C PRO A 458 -10.91 -9.49 -26.73
N ASP A 459 -10.87 -10.48 -25.85
CA ASP A 459 -11.71 -10.55 -24.64
C ASP A 459 -11.04 -9.91 -23.41
N HIS A 460 -9.82 -9.40 -23.55
CA HIS A 460 -9.11 -8.76 -22.46
C HIS A 460 -9.79 -7.45 -22.04
N PRO A 461 -10.10 -7.23 -20.75
CA PRO A 461 -10.85 -6.04 -20.30
C PRO A 461 -10.24 -4.70 -20.74
N TYR A 462 -8.92 -4.66 -20.87
CA TYR A 462 -8.14 -3.48 -21.23
C TYR A 462 -7.52 -3.57 -22.63
N ASN A 463 -8.11 -4.38 -23.52
CA ASN A 463 -7.60 -4.60 -24.87
C ASN A 463 -7.37 -3.29 -25.66
N ALA A 464 -8.25 -2.30 -25.52
CA ALA A 464 -8.11 -1.02 -26.24
C ALA A 464 -6.82 -0.30 -25.86
N TRP A 465 -6.49 -0.23 -24.56
CA TRP A 465 -5.27 0.37 -24.04
C TRP A 465 -4.03 -0.40 -24.50
N LEU A 466 -4.04 -1.73 -24.33
CA LEU A 466 -2.93 -2.60 -24.70
C LEU A 466 -2.64 -2.55 -26.21
N SER A 467 -3.68 -2.45 -27.03
CA SER A 467 -3.55 -2.36 -28.49
C SER A 467 -3.02 -0.99 -28.94
N MET A 468 -3.35 0.08 -28.23
CA MET A 468 -2.88 1.42 -28.56
C MET A 468 -1.39 1.58 -28.28
N TYR A 469 -0.94 1.27 -27.06
CA TYR A 469 0.45 1.47 -26.66
C TYR A 469 1.42 0.36 -27.14
N GLY A 470 0.91 -0.79 -27.54
CA GLY A 470 1.66 -1.85 -28.23
C GLY A 470 1.56 -1.78 -29.77
N GLY A 471 0.86 -0.79 -30.33
CA GLY A 471 0.63 -0.66 -31.76
C GLY A 471 1.82 -0.14 -32.57
N GLU A 472 1.86 -0.48 -33.86
CA GLU A 472 2.99 -0.14 -34.75
C GLU A 472 3.15 1.37 -34.93
N ASP A 473 2.04 2.13 -35.01
CA ASP A 473 2.05 3.60 -35.14
C ASP A 473 2.71 4.28 -33.92
N PHE A 474 2.44 3.78 -32.70
CA PHE A 474 3.06 4.31 -31.49
C PHE A 474 4.55 3.93 -31.40
N VAL A 475 4.91 2.72 -31.81
CA VAL A 475 6.31 2.26 -31.89
C VAL A 475 7.11 3.12 -32.87
N ASP A 476 6.53 3.50 -34.02
CA ASP A 476 7.18 4.39 -35.00
C ASP A 476 7.37 5.80 -34.45
N ALA A 477 6.41 6.35 -33.70
CA ALA A 477 6.56 7.61 -32.98
C ALA A 477 7.71 7.56 -31.97
N VAL A 478 7.86 6.45 -31.23
CA VAL A 478 8.99 6.25 -30.31
C VAL A 478 10.33 6.24 -31.03
N ARG A 479 10.43 5.56 -32.18
CA ARG A 479 11.65 5.55 -32.98
C ARG A 479 12.05 6.94 -33.44
N MET A 480 11.08 7.76 -33.84
CA MET A 480 11.31 9.16 -34.24
C MET A 480 11.76 10.01 -33.03
N ALA A 481 11.12 9.84 -31.87
CA ALA A 481 11.53 10.50 -30.63
C ALA A 481 12.98 10.15 -30.25
N LEU A 482 13.33 8.88 -30.30
CA LEU A 482 14.69 8.40 -30.02
C LEU A 482 15.72 9.00 -30.99
N GLN A 483 15.40 9.09 -32.28
CA GLN A 483 16.30 9.69 -33.27
C GLN A 483 16.52 11.20 -33.04
N SER A 484 15.45 11.94 -32.73
CA SER A 484 15.53 13.36 -32.40
C SER A 484 16.35 13.61 -31.14
N VAL A 485 16.13 12.81 -30.06
CA VAL A 485 16.89 12.93 -28.82
C VAL A 485 18.36 12.51 -29.03
N GLU A 486 18.64 11.43 -29.74
CA GLU A 486 20.02 11.01 -30.06
C GLU A 486 20.78 12.12 -30.82
N LYS A 487 20.14 12.73 -31.81
CA LYS A 487 20.70 13.86 -32.57
C LYS A 487 20.98 15.05 -31.66
N ALA A 488 20.06 15.38 -30.76
CA ALA A 488 20.23 16.45 -29.78
C ALA A 488 21.40 16.18 -28.81
N LEU A 489 21.47 14.97 -28.24
CA LEU A 489 22.55 14.55 -27.33
C LEU A 489 23.92 14.51 -28.03
N SER A 490 23.98 14.09 -29.29
CA SER A 490 25.25 14.03 -30.04
C SER A 490 25.85 15.42 -30.27
N ASN A 491 25.02 16.46 -30.35
CA ASN A 491 25.43 17.86 -30.55
C ASN A 491 25.61 18.64 -29.23
N ALA A 492 25.28 18.03 -28.11
CA ALA A 492 25.34 18.66 -26.79
C ALA A 492 26.73 18.56 -26.13
N SER A 493 27.05 19.50 -25.26
CA SER A 493 28.20 19.42 -24.36
C SER A 493 28.02 18.32 -23.31
N GLU A 494 29.11 17.92 -22.67
CA GLU A 494 29.07 16.93 -21.57
C GLU A 494 28.14 17.38 -20.44
N ALA A 495 28.18 18.67 -20.04
CA ALA A 495 27.30 19.22 -19.01
C ALA A 495 25.82 19.14 -19.45
N GLN A 496 25.49 19.51 -20.68
CA GLN A 496 24.12 19.42 -21.19
C GLN A 496 23.62 17.96 -21.28
N ARG A 497 24.52 17.01 -21.61
CA ARG A 497 24.17 15.58 -21.58
C ARG A 497 23.91 15.08 -20.17
N ALA A 498 24.66 15.55 -19.18
CA ALA A 498 24.41 15.21 -17.78
C ALA A 498 23.05 15.73 -17.31
N ASP A 499 22.74 17.00 -17.59
CA ASP A 499 21.44 17.61 -17.26
C ASP A 499 20.28 16.89 -17.98
N ALA A 500 20.48 16.51 -19.25
CA ALA A 500 19.51 15.75 -20.03
C ALA A 500 19.27 14.34 -19.46
N ALA A 501 20.34 13.66 -19.04
CA ALA A 501 20.23 12.35 -18.42
C ALA A 501 19.49 12.42 -17.06
N ASP A 502 19.75 13.44 -16.26
CA ASP A 502 19.03 13.68 -15.01
C ASP A 502 17.54 13.95 -15.30
N ALA A 503 17.21 14.80 -16.27
CA ALA A 503 15.83 15.10 -16.66
C ALA A 503 15.09 13.85 -17.17
N PHE A 504 15.75 13.01 -17.97
CA PHE A 504 15.22 11.72 -18.42
C PHE A 504 14.93 10.79 -17.23
N MET A 505 15.86 10.66 -16.29
CA MET A 505 15.68 9.81 -15.12
C MET A 505 14.57 10.32 -14.19
N TYR A 506 14.44 11.65 -14.01
CA TYR A 506 13.30 12.23 -13.30
C TYR A 506 11.97 11.80 -13.90
N ALA A 507 11.86 11.91 -15.24
CA ALA A 507 10.66 11.52 -15.96
C ALA A 507 10.38 10.01 -15.81
N CYS A 508 11.41 9.15 -15.90
CA CYS A 508 11.25 7.70 -15.69
C CYS A 508 10.69 7.37 -14.30
N TYR A 509 11.16 8.04 -13.24
CA TYR A 509 10.62 7.86 -11.90
C TYR A 509 9.18 8.35 -11.78
N TYR A 510 8.84 9.48 -12.42
CA TYR A 510 7.47 9.95 -12.46
C TYR A 510 6.54 9.00 -13.21
N GLU A 511 7.00 8.35 -14.30
CA GLU A 511 6.22 7.31 -15.00
C GLU A 511 5.90 6.14 -14.07
N ARG A 512 6.90 5.63 -13.34
CA ARG A 512 6.68 4.57 -12.34
C ARG A 512 5.64 5.01 -11.29
N GLU A 513 5.81 6.20 -10.72
CA GLU A 513 4.90 6.74 -9.71
C GLU A 513 3.50 6.99 -10.28
N PHE A 514 3.41 7.36 -11.57
CA PHE A 514 2.16 7.59 -12.25
C PHE A 514 1.32 6.32 -12.39
N PHE A 515 1.94 5.20 -12.76
CA PHE A 515 1.27 3.90 -12.76
C PHE A 515 0.88 3.44 -11.34
N ASP A 516 1.74 3.69 -10.36
CA ASP A 516 1.53 3.24 -8.99
C ASP A 516 0.52 4.09 -8.19
N GLN A 517 0.25 5.34 -8.59
CA GLN A 517 -0.62 6.26 -7.84
C GLN A 517 -2.05 5.73 -7.66
N ALA A 518 -2.57 4.95 -8.62
CA ALA A 518 -3.91 4.37 -8.51
C ALA A 518 -4.05 3.40 -7.32
N SER A 519 -2.97 2.74 -6.92
CA SER A 519 -2.94 1.88 -5.72
C SER A 519 -2.95 2.67 -4.42
N ARG A 520 -2.56 3.95 -4.45
CA ARG A 520 -2.40 4.79 -3.25
C ARG A 520 -3.67 5.55 -2.88
N THR A 521 -4.54 5.82 -3.83
CA THR A 521 -5.76 6.62 -3.61
C THR A 521 -6.81 5.88 -2.78
N LYS A 522 -6.88 4.57 -2.85
CA LYS A 522 -7.75 3.74 -2.00
C LYS A 522 -7.31 3.67 -0.53
N ALA A 523 -6.09 4.10 -0.21
CA ALA A 523 -5.58 4.12 1.15
C ALA A 523 -5.99 5.38 1.93
N ASN A 524 -6.58 6.37 1.28
CA ASN A 524 -6.94 7.67 1.86
C ASN A 524 -8.44 8.01 1.71
N ALA A 525 -9.25 7.06 1.20
CA ALA A 525 -10.71 7.21 1.09
C ALA A 525 -11.44 6.40 2.16
#